data_4200f045e7dab17f2ae1d9ed897d01c7
#
_entry.id   4200f045e7dab17f2ae1d9ed897d01c7
#
_cell.length_a   1.000
_cell.length_b   1.000
_cell.length_c   1.000
_cell.angle_alpha   90.00
_cell.angle_beta   90.00
_cell.angle_gamma   90.00
#
_symmetry.space_group_name_H-M   'P 1'
#
loop_
_entity.id
_entity.type
_entity.pdbx_description
1 polymer ?
#
loop_
_entity_poly.entity_id
_entity_poly.type
_entity_poly.pdbx_seq_one_letter_code
_entity_poly.pdbx_strand_id
1 'polypeptide(L)'
;MGLKIDQDHARFRGIVRGKIRQNLRQYISHGELIGRKGSDTVSIPVAHIDIPRFQFGDRQRGGVGQGAGEPGDPIGGGEPEPGDGQGAAGSEPADHALEVEVTLDELAAILGEELELPRIEDKGKSRLRSKKDRYTAVRRVGPESLRHFKRTYREGLKRMIAAGTFRPDRPVVVPVPEDRRFRSWKTDREPVANAVIVYMMDVSGSMGDEQKEIVRAESFWIDTWLRSQYQGLESRFIVHDAAAREVDRETFFHTRESGGTMISSAYKLCLELLEEHYPADEWNVYPFHFSDGDNWSVDDTRASIELLDQHLLPRVNLFGYGQVESPYGSGQFVKDLREALGHDARLVTSEIRDKDGIAQSIKEFLGKGR
;
A
#
# COMPACT_ATOMS: atom_id res chain seq x y z
N MET A 1 -4.73 -27.28 16.84
CA MET A 1 -5.42 -27.75 15.62
C MET A 1 -6.32 -26.62 15.17
N GLY A 2 -5.99 -25.95 14.06
CA GLY A 2 -6.87 -24.96 13.44
C GLY A 2 -8.07 -25.67 12.85
N LEU A 3 -9.23 -25.00 12.88
CA LEU A 3 -10.44 -25.52 12.24
C LEU A 3 -10.17 -25.66 10.74
N LYS A 4 -10.76 -26.66 10.06
CA LYS A 4 -10.61 -26.88 8.60
C LYS A 4 -10.90 -25.61 7.81
N ILE A 5 -11.87 -24.81 8.25
CA ILE A 5 -12.26 -23.52 7.67
C ILE A 5 -11.08 -22.53 7.66
N ASP A 6 -10.28 -22.46 8.73
CA ASP A 6 -9.12 -21.55 8.80
C ASP A 6 -8.02 -21.97 7.80
N GLN A 7 -7.85 -23.28 7.59
CA GLN A 7 -6.89 -23.82 6.62
C GLN A 7 -7.35 -23.55 5.18
N ASP A 8 -8.63 -23.70 4.89
CA ASP A 8 -9.19 -23.44 3.56
C ASP A 8 -9.16 -21.95 3.22
N HIS A 9 -9.43 -21.09 4.21
CA HIS A 9 -9.33 -19.64 4.05
C HIS A 9 -7.89 -19.19 3.82
N ALA A 10 -6.92 -19.75 4.56
CA ALA A 10 -5.50 -19.46 4.36
C ALA A 10 -5.01 -19.92 2.98
N ARG A 11 -5.49 -21.09 2.51
CA ARG A 11 -5.17 -21.61 1.17
C ARG A 11 -5.77 -20.74 0.06
N PHE A 12 -7.02 -20.31 0.20
CA PHE A 12 -7.67 -19.40 -0.74
C PHE A 12 -6.91 -18.07 -0.83
N ARG A 13 -6.57 -17.45 0.30
CA ARG A 13 -5.74 -16.22 0.32
C ARG A 13 -4.38 -16.43 -0.37
N GLY A 14 -3.75 -17.58 -0.16
CA GLY A 14 -2.50 -17.93 -0.84
C GLY A 14 -2.62 -17.99 -2.37
N ILE A 15 -3.72 -18.56 -2.88
CA ILE A 15 -4.02 -18.63 -4.32
C ILE A 15 -4.26 -17.22 -4.88
N VAL A 16 -5.11 -16.42 -4.21
CA VAL A 16 -5.40 -15.04 -4.59
C VAL A 16 -4.11 -14.21 -4.64
N ARG A 17 -3.29 -14.27 -3.59
CA ARG A 17 -1.99 -13.58 -3.55
C ARG A 17 -1.08 -13.98 -4.71
N GLY A 18 -1.01 -15.28 -5.02
CA GLY A 18 -0.25 -15.78 -6.16
C GLY A 18 -0.72 -15.23 -7.50
N LYS A 19 -2.03 -15.17 -7.71
CA LYS A 19 -2.62 -14.59 -8.93
C LYS A 19 -2.41 -13.09 -9.03
N ILE A 20 -2.57 -12.35 -7.94
CA ILE A 20 -2.29 -10.90 -7.90
C ILE A 20 -0.81 -10.66 -8.23
N ARG A 21 0.11 -11.42 -7.64
CA ARG A 21 1.53 -11.31 -7.91
C ARG A 21 1.88 -11.55 -9.38
N GLN A 22 1.33 -12.60 -10.00
CA GLN A 22 1.54 -12.92 -11.41
C GLN A 22 1.08 -11.81 -12.35
N ASN A 23 -0.02 -11.12 -12.00
CA ASN A 23 -0.62 -10.09 -12.83
C ASN A 23 -0.36 -8.66 -12.30
N LEU A 24 0.54 -8.49 -11.32
CA LEU A 24 0.73 -7.21 -10.64
C LEU A 24 1.07 -6.07 -11.61
N ARG A 25 1.96 -6.33 -12.58
CA ARG A 25 2.33 -5.34 -13.59
C ARG A 25 1.14 -4.89 -14.41
N GLN A 26 0.27 -5.83 -14.79
CA GLN A 26 -0.95 -5.52 -15.51
C GLN A 26 -1.91 -4.66 -14.66
N TYR A 27 -2.01 -4.93 -13.37
CA TYR A 27 -2.82 -4.11 -12.46
C TYR A 27 -2.22 -2.71 -12.25
N ILE A 28 -0.88 -2.60 -12.22
CA ILE A 28 -0.19 -1.31 -12.13
C ILE A 28 -0.50 -0.47 -13.37
N SER A 29 -0.42 -1.06 -14.57
CA SER A 29 -0.63 -0.35 -15.84
C SER A 29 -2.08 -0.02 -16.15
N HIS A 30 -3.05 -0.82 -15.74
CA HIS A 30 -4.45 -0.62 -16.15
C HIS A 30 -5.24 0.39 -15.33
N GLY A 31 -4.72 0.87 -14.19
CA GLY A 31 -5.37 1.94 -13.42
C GLY A 31 -6.73 1.59 -12.79
N GLU A 32 -7.29 0.42 -13.07
CA GLU A 32 -8.63 -0.02 -12.63
C GLU A 32 -8.75 -0.22 -11.12
N LEU A 33 -7.62 -0.23 -10.41
CA LEU A 33 -7.53 -0.46 -8.96
C LEU A 33 -7.83 0.77 -8.10
N ILE A 34 -8.15 1.92 -8.71
CA ILE A 34 -8.36 3.17 -7.97
C ILE A 34 -9.72 3.23 -7.27
N GLY A 35 -10.58 2.24 -7.48
CA GLY A 35 -11.86 2.09 -6.79
C GLY A 35 -11.68 1.69 -5.32
N ARG A 36 -11.47 2.67 -4.42
CA ARG A 36 -11.45 2.41 -2.98
C ARG A 36 -12.85 2.12 -2.46
N LYS A 37 -13.05 0.94 -1.90
CA LYS A 37 -14.19 0.63 -1.06
C LYS A 37 -13.80 0.82 0.41
N GLY A 38 -13.92 2.04 0.94
CA GLY A 38 -13.46 2.40 2.28
C GLY A 38 -11.99 2.83 2.35
N SER A 39 -11.46 3.05 3.57
CA SER A 39 -10.10 3.58 3.77
C SER A 39 -8.98 2.56 3.55
N ASP A 40 -9.27 1.27 3.66
CA ASP A 40 -8.23 0.25 3.88
C ASP A 40 -8.29 -0.96 2.92
N THR A 41 -9.29 -1.04 2.01
CA THR A 41 -9.45 -2.16 1.07
C THR A 41 -9.65 -1.69 -0.35
N VAL A 42 -9.09 -2.45 -1.30
CA VAL A 42 -9.22 -2.27 -2.74
C VAL A 42 -9.85 -3.51 -3.34
N SER A 43 -10.77 -3.33 -4.29
CA SER A 43 -11.34 -4.44 -5.06
C SER A 43 -10.46 -4.69 -6.28
N ILE A 44 -9.97 -5.92 -6.43
CA ILE A 44 -9.11 -6.33 -7.55
C ILE A 44 -9.87 -7.35 -8.39
N PRO A 45 -10.07 -7.12 -9.69
CA PRO A 45 -10.59 -8.12 -10.59
C PRO A 45 -9.53 -9.22 -10.79
N VAL A 46 -9.79 -10.42 -10.29
CA VAL A 46 -8.89 -11.56 -10.48
C VAL A 46 -9.46 -12.43 -11.59
N ALA A 47 -8.71 -12.62 -12.67
CA ALA A 47 -9.06 -13.54 -13.73
C ALA A 47 -9.20 -14.95 -13.15
N HIS A 48 -10.18 -15.68 -13.64
CA HIS A 48 -10.66 -17.02 -13.26
C HIS A 48 -9.75 -17.82 -12.30
N ILE A 49 -10.21 -18.04 -11.08
CA ILE A 49 -9.54 -18.92 -10.11
C ILE A 49 -10.11 -20.32 -10.33
N ASP A 50 -9.32 -21.22 -10.91
CA ASP A 50 -9.61 -22.64 -10.91
C ASP A 50 -9.56 -23.16 -9.46
N ILE A 51 -10.71 -23.24 -8.82
CA ILE A 51 -10.82 -23.88 -7.52
C ILE A 51 -10.70 -25.39 -7.80
N PRO A 52 -9.63 -26.06 -7.34
CA PRO A 52 -9.51 -27.49 -7.54
C PRO A 52 -10.71 -28.19 -6.88
N ARG A 53 -11.60 -28.74 -7.68
CA ARG A 53 -12.69 -29.57 -7.19
C ARG A 53 -12.07 -30.89 -6.76
N PHE A 54 -11.97 -31.11 -5.45
CA PHE A 54 -11.65 -32.43 -4.92
C PHE A 54 -12.85 -33.36 -5.19
N GLN A 55 -12.72 -34.17 -6.21
CA GLN A 55 -13.59 -35.33 -6.35
C GLN A 55 -13.09 -36.37 -5.34
N PHE A 56 -13.87 -36.61 -4.31
CA PHE A 56 -13.68 -37.79 -3.47
C PHE A 56 -14.00 -38.99 -4.37
N GLY A 57 -12.97 -39.61 -4.92
CA GLY A 57 -13.09 -40.88 -5.57
C GLY A 57 -13.44 -41.94 -4.52
N ASP A 58 -14.71 -42.31 -4.43
CA ASP A 58 -15.15 -43.48 -3.69
C ASP A 58 -14.54 -44.70 -4.40
N ARG A 59 -13.51 -45.29 -3.82
CA ARG A 59 -12.82 -46.48 -4.31
C ARG A 59 -13.64 -47.75 -4.23
N GLN A 60 -14.94 -47.67 -3.93
CA GLN A 60 -15.79 -48.84 -3.81
C GLN A 60 -17.19 -48.59 -4.37
N ARG A 61 -17.34 -48.57 -5.69
CA ARG A 61 -18.55 -49.02 -6.38
C ARG A 61 -18.20 -49.19 -7.86
N GLY A 62 -17.86 -50.39 -8.23
CA GLY A 62 -17.84 -50.82 -9.63
C GLY A 62 -19.23 -50.65 -10.21
N GLY A 63 -19.41 -49.65 -11.07
CA GLY A 63 -20.56 -49.53 -11.95
C GLY A 63 -20.41 -50.54 -13.08
N VAL A 64 -21.33 -51.48 -13.21
CA VAL A 64 -21.40 -52.38 -14.36
C VAL A 64 -21.94 -51.59 -15.53
N GLY A 65 -21.07 -51.13 -16.43
CA GLY A 65 -21.42 -50.57 -17.73
C GLY A 65 -21.62 -51.75 -18.72
N GLN A 66 -22.82 -51.94 -19.21
CA GLN A 66 -23.04 -52.78 -20.39
C GLN A 66 -22.75 -51.93 -21.65
N GLY A 67 -21.56 -52.05 -22.19
CA GLY A 67 -21.16 -51.50 -23.47
C GLY A 67 -19.84 -52.14 -23.92
N ALA A 68 -19.66 -52.36 -25.21
CA ALA A 68 -18.44 -52.92 -25.79
C ALA A 68 -17.34 -51.88 -25.86
N GLY A 69 -16.61 -51.68 -24.73
CA GLY A 69 -15.41 -50.83 -24.60
C GLY A 69 -14.45 -51.45 -23.61
N GLU A 70 -13.17 -51.26 -23.81
CA GLU A 70 -12.12 -51.75 -22.91
C GLU A 70 -12.02 -50.89 -21.63
N PRO A 71 -11.55 -51.45 -20.47
CA PRO A 71 -11.41 -50.72 -19.22
C PRO A 71 -10.39 -49.59 -19.37
N GLY A 72 -10.88 -48.34 -19.43
CA GLY A 72 -10.08 -47.12 -19.56
C GLY A 72 -10.60 -46.13 -20.61
N ASP A 73 -11.58 -46.52 -21.41
CA ASP A 73 -12.14 -45.64 -22.43
C ASP A 73 -13.03 -44.54 -21.80
N PRO A 74 -12.88 -43.27 -22.21
CA PRO A 74 -13.68 -42.16 -21.71
C PRO A 74 -15.13 -42.31 -22.21
N ILE A 75 -16.07 -42.42 -21.30
CA ILE A 75 -17.51 -42.40 -21.61
C ILE A 75 -17.95 -40.94 -21.78
N GLY A 76 -18.27 -40.56 -23.03
CA GLY A 76 -18.90 -39.27 -23.31
C GLY A 76 -18.05 -38.28 -24.10
N GLY A 77 -17.93 -38.51 -25.37
CA GLY A 77 -17.51 -37.55 -26.38
C GLY A 77 -18.40 -37.71 -27.60
N GLY A 78 -19.61 -37.16 -27.54
CA GLY A 78 -20.41 -36.94 -28.75
C GLY A 78 -19.86 -35.72 -29.48
N GLU A 79 -19.43 -35.91 -30.75
CA GLU A 79 -19.13 -34.77 -31.63
C GLU A 79 -20.42 -33.94 -31.83
N PRO A 80 -20.34 -32.61 -31.79
CA PRO A 80 -21.47 -31.74 -32.10
C PRO A 80 -21.73 -31.78 -33.60
N GLU A 81 -22.91 -32.21 -34.03
CA GLU A 81 -23.39 -32.03 -35.39
C GLU A 81 -23.54 -30.51 -35.70
N PRO A 82 -23.16 -30.05 -36.91
CA PRO A 82 -23.35 -28.68 -37.32
C PRO A 82 -24.84 -28.41 -37.58
N GLY A 83 -25.47 -27.65 -36.67
CA GLY A 83 -26.83 -27.15 -36.85
C GLY A 83 -26.77 -25.79 -37.57
N ASP A 84 -27.45 -25.72 -38.74
CA ASP A 84 -27.76 -24.48 -39.46
C ASP A 84 -28.66 -23.57 -38.61
N GLY A 85 -28.07 -22.62 -37.89
CA GLY A 85 -28.80 -21.62 -37.12
C GLY A 85 -28.11 -20.25 -37.25
N GLN A 86 -28.68 -19.34 -38.07
CA GLN A 86 -28.35 -17.95 -38.11
C GLN A 86 -28.59 -17.28 -36.75
N GLY A 87 -27.53 -16.90 -36.07
CA GLY A 87 -27.59 -16.15 -34.84
C GLY A 87 -26.36 -16.43 -33.98
N ALA A 88 -25.23 -15.80 -34.30
CA ALA A 88 -24.04 -15.88 -33.45
C ALA A 88 -24.25 -15.11 -32.13
N ALA A 89 -24.91 -15.76 -31.17
CA ALA A 89 -24.68 -15.45 -29.79
C ALA A 89 -23.41 -16.22 -29.39
N GLY A 90 -22.34 -15.48 -29.06
CA GLY A 90 -21.08 -16.07 -28.67
C GLY A 90 -21.27 -17.05 -27.51
N SER A 91 -20.94 -18.32 -27.74
CA SER A 91 -20.96 -19.39 -26.72
C SER A 91 -19.67 -19.43 -25.87
N GLU A 92 -18.91 -18.38 -25.85
CA GLU A 92 -17.84 -18.26 -24.89
C GLU A 92 -18.44 -17.77 -23.56
N PRO A 93 -18.27 -18.52 -22.45
CA PRO A 93 -18.63 -17.98 -21.15
C PRO A 93 -17.84 -16.70 -20.96
N ALA A 94 -18.55 -15.59 -20.76
CA ALA A 94 -17.92 -14.34 -20.38
C ALA A 94 -17.02 -14.64 -19.16
N ASP A 95 -15.74 -14.30 -19.27
CA ASP A 95 -14.82 -14.40 -18.15
C ASP A 95 -15.35 -13.48 -17.04
N HIS A 96 -16.10 -14.09 -16.13
CA HIS A 96 -16.54 -13.39 -14.93
C HIS A 96 -15.32 -13.20 -14.05
N ALA A 97 -14.70 -12.01 -14.15
CA ALA A 97 -13.67 -11.63 -13.23
C ALA A 97 -14.23 -11.66 -11.79
N LEU A 98 -13.62 -12.44 -10.93
CA LEU A 98 -13.98 -12.50 -9.52
C LEU A 98 -13.37 -11.26 -8.87
N GLU A 99 -14.20 -10.35 -8.36
CA GLU A 99 -13.71 -9.23 -7.55
C GLU A 99 -13.31 -9.75 -6.16
N VAL A 100 -12.05 -9.56 -5.81
CA VAL A 100 -11.51 -9.93 -4.51
C VAL A 100 -11.11 -8.67 -3.75
N GLU A 101 -11.59 -8.54 -2.52
CA GLU A 101 -11.18 -7.45 -1.62
C GLU A 101 -9.81 -7.78 -1.02
N VAL A 102 -8.84 -6.88 -1.24
CA VAL A 102 -7.46 -6.98 -0.71
C VAL A 102 -7.18 -5.75 0.12
N THR A 103 -6.52 -5.93 1.26
CA THR A 103 -6.09 -4.79 2.08
C THR A 103 -4.90 -4.06 1.43
N LEU A 104 -4.78 -2.76 1.68
CA LEU A 104 -3.64 -1.97 1.19
C LEU A 104 -2.31 -2.53 1.70
N ASP A 105 -2.27 -3.05 2.93
CA ASP A 105 -1.06 -3.67 3.50
C ASP A 105 -0.66 -4.95 2.76
N GLU A 106 -1.63 -5.79 2.39
CA GLU A 106 -1.37 -7.00 1.59
C GLU A 106 -0.88 -6.62 0.19
N LEU A 107 -1.47 -5.59 -0.41
CA LEU A 107 -1.08 -5.09 -1.73
C LEU A 107 0.33 -4.50 -1.71
N ALA A 108 0.66 -3.69 -0.69
CA ALA A 108 1.99 -3.15 -0.48
C ALA A 108 3.05 -4.25 -0.28
N ALA A 109 2.70 -5.31 0.47
CA ALA A 109 3.60 -6.45 0.66
C ALA A 109 3.88 -7.18 -0.67
N ILE A 110 2.86 -7.39 -1.50
CA ILE A 110 3.03 -8.00 -2.83
C ILE A 110 3.88 -7.11 -3.75
N LEU A 111 3.62 -5.79 -3.75
CA LEU A 111 4.38 -4.81 -4.51
C LEU A 111 5.86 -4.83 -4.11
N GLY A 112 6.13 -4.80 -2.80
CA GLY A 112 7.49 -4.83 -2.27
C GLY A 112 8.26 -6.09 -2.62
N GLU A 113 7.59 -7.26 -2.59
CA GLU A 113 8.21 -8.53 -2.99
C GLU A 113 8.50 -8.59 -4.51
N GLU A 114 7.57 -8.11 -5.34
CA GLU A 114 7.68 -8.20 -6.80
C GLU A 114 8.70 -7.20 -7.36
N LEU A 115 8.71 -5.99 -6.84
CA LEU A 115 9.65 -4.94 -7.26
C LEU A 115 10.97 -4.98 -6.49
N GLU A 116 11.12 -5.90 -5.52
CA GLU A 116 12.31 -6.02 -4.66
C GLU A 116 12.64 -4.70 -3.93
N LEU A 117 11.60 -4.02 -3.44
CA LEU A 117 11.76 -2.73 -2.79
C LEU A 117 12.44 -2.88 -1.42
N PRO A 118 13.43 -2.05 -1.08
CA PRO A 118 14.10 -2.09 0.21
C PRO A 118 13.14 -1.68 1.32
N ARG A 119 13.33 -2.23 2.51
CA ARG A 119 12.68 -1.69 3.70
C ARG A 119 13.28 -0.34 4.01
N ILE A 120 12.42 0.68 4.12
CA ILE A 120 12.86 2.02 4.47
C ILE A 120 13.16 2.05 5.96
N GLU A 121 14.41 2.36 6.33
CA GLU A 121 14.78 2.58 7.71
C GLU A 121 14.39 4.00 8.14
N ASP A 122 13.78 4.11 9.33
CA ASP A 122 13.40 5.38 9.92
C ASP A 122 14.64 6.23 10.22
N LYS A 123 14.95 7.20 9.37
CA LYS A 123 16.05 8.15 9.61
C LYS A 123 15.66 9.31 10.53
N GLY A 124 14.36 9.48 10.80
CA GLY A 124 13.85 10.55 11.66
C GLY A 124 14.20 10.31 13.13
N LYS A 125 14.63 11.36 13.82
CA LYS A 125 14.74 11.33 15.27
C LYS A 125 13.37 11.01 15.84
N SER A 126 13.23 9.90 16.56
CA SER A 126 12.01 9.36 17.18
C SER A 126 11.43 10.31 18.26
N ARG A 127 11.11 11.56 17.90
CA ARG A 127 10.58 12.57 18.83
C ARG A 127 9.07 12.56 18.96
N LEU A 128 8.36 12.13 17.93
CA LEU A 128 6.92 12.01 18.00
C LEU A 128 6.56 10.68 18.68
N ARG A 129 5.90 10.78 19.81
CA ARG A 129 5.57 9.65 20.66
C ARG A 129 4.05 9.42 20.58
N SER A 130 3.65 8.40 19.85
CA SER A 130 2.27 7.92 19.94
C SER A 130 1.98 7.43 21.36
N LYS A 131 0.89 7.91 21.95
CA LYS A 131 0.39 7.39 23.22
C LYS A 131 -0.45 6.16 22.94
N LYS A 132 0.11 4.98 23.13
CA LYS A 132 -0.62 3.72 23.02
C LYS A 132 -0.92 3.22 24.43
N ASP A 133 -2.17 3.28 24.84
CA ASP A 133 -2.62 2.78 26.13
C ASP A 133 -2.74 1.26 26.05
N ARG A 134 -1.85 0.54 26.74
CA ARG A 134 -1.91 -0.92 26.87
C ARG A 134 -2.27 -1.30 28.32
N TYR A 135 -3.24 -2.21 28.50
CA TYR A 135 -3.61 -2.78 29.78
C TYR A 135 -2.56 -3.80 30.27
N THR A 136 -1.31 -3.38 30.41
CA THR A 136 -0.21 -4.24 30.85
C THR A 136 0.20 -4.03 32.29
N ALA A 137 -0.14 -2.89 32.87
CA ALA A 137 0.19 -2.56 34.24
C ALA A 137 -0.80 -3.17 35.24
N VAL A 138 -0.34 -3.40 36.46
CA VAL A 138 -1.14 -3.90 37.57
C VAL A 138 -0.91 -3.01 38.77
N ARG A 139 -2.01 -2.50 39.35
CA ARG A 139 -2.00 -1.63 40.52
C ARG A 139 -2.71 -2.29 41.71
N ARG A 140 -2.45 -1.81 42.92
CA ARG A 140 -3.11 -2.29 44.16
C ARG A 140 -4.50 -1.67 44.36
N VAL A 141 -4.78 -0.57 43.68
CA VAL A 141 -6.03 0.17 43.77
C VAL A 141 -6.61 0.33 42.37
N GLY A 142 -7.91 0.16 42.24
CA GLY A 142 -8.64 0.30 40.98
C GLY A 142 -10.11 -0.11 41.11
N PRO A 143 -10.93 0.17 40.09
CA PRO A 143 -12.34 -0.22 40.08
C PRO A 143 -12.48 -1.75 40.00
N GLU A 144 -13.50 -2.31 40.66
CA GLU A 144 -13.75 -3.76 40.70
C GLU A 144 -13.89 -4.40 39.31
N SER A 145 -14.40 -3.69 38.33
CA SER A 145 -14.52 -4.15 36.93
C SER A 145 -13.16 -4.47 36.27
N LEU A 146 -12.07 -3.88 36.77
CA LEU A 146 -10.71 -4.12 36.27
C LEU A 146 -9.92 -5.08 37.18
N ARG A 147 -10.57 -5.78 38.11
CA ARG A 147 -9.91 -6.72 39.02
C ARG A 147 -9.21 -7.85 38.29
N HIS A 148 -7.94 -8.04 38.57
CA HIS A 148 -7.13 -9.10 37.99
C HIS A 148 -7.17 -10.34 38.86
N PHE A 149 -8.21 -11.18 38.71
CA PHE A 149 -8.45 -12.35 39.56
C PHE A 149 -7.23 -13.27 39.72
N LYS A 150 -6.57 -13.64 38.64
CA LYS A 150 -5.40 -14.54 38.67
C LYS A 150 -4.24 -13.99 39.54
N ARG A 151 -3.96 -12.68 39.45
CA ARG A 151 -2.91 -12.06 40.29
C ARG A 151 -3.35 -11.85 41.73
N THR A 152 -4.60 -11.45 41.96
CA THR A 152 -5.19 -11.35 43.27
C THR A 152 -5.12 -12.70 44.01
N TYR A 153 -5.53 -13.78 43.34
CA TYR A 153 -5.44 -15.13 43.90
C TYR A 153 -4.00 -15.53 44.20
N ARG A 154 -3.04 -15.24 43.33
CA ARG A 154 -1.62 -15.53 43.56
C ARG A 154 -1.04 -14.79 44.77
N GLU A 155 -1.42 -13.54 44.98
CA GLU A 155 -0.99 -12.78 46.16
C GLU A 155 -1.61 -13.32 47.45
N GLY A 156 -2.90 -13.68 47.42
CA GLY A 156 -3.56 -14.34 48.55
C GLY A 156 -2.91 -15.66 48.89
N LEU A 157 -2.56 -16.48 47.88
CA LEU A 157 -1.84 -17.74 48.08
C LEU A 157 -0.45 -17.50 48.69
N LYS A 158 0.33 -16.55 48.20
CA LYS A 158 1.63 -16.17 48.76
C LYS A 158 1.52 -15.77 50.22
N ARG A 159 0.54 -14.93 50.58
CA ARG A 159 0.28 -14.50 51.94
C ARG A 159 -0.04 -15.68 52.84
N MET A 160 -0.93 -16.59 52.44
CA MET A 160 -1.33 -17.77 53.21
C MET A 160 -0.18 -18.74 53.43
N ILE A 161 0.69 -18.94 52.43
CA ILE A 161 1.90 -19.75 52.54
C ILE A 161 2.87 -19.10 53.55
N ALA A 162 3.12 -17.80 53.44
CA ALA A 162 4.00 -17.05 54.31
C ALA A 162 3.50 -17.02 55.77
N ALA A 163 2.18 -17.00 56.00
CA ALA A 163 1.56 -17.06 57.31
C ALA A 163 1.41 -18.48 57.85
N GLY A 164 1.83 -19.53 57.12
CA GLY A 164 1.66 -20.93 57.53
C GLY A 164 0.21 -21.43 57.60
N THR A 165 -0.75 -20.66 56.99
CA THR A 165 -2.18 -20.98 57.06
C THR A 165 -2.70 -21.73 55.82
N PHE A 166 -1.85 -21.94 54.83
CA PHE A 166 -2.18 -22.71 53.64
C PHE A 166 -2.19 -24.21 53.92
N ARG A 167 -3.28 -24.87 53.59
CA ARG A 167 -3.43 -26.34 53.73
C ARG A 167 -3.48 -26.99 52.34
N PRO A 168 -2.50 -27.82 51.98
CA PRO A 168 -2.46 -28.48 50.65
C PRO A 168 -3.61 -29.48 50.44
N ASP A 169 -4.11 -30.09 51.52
CA ASP A 169 -5.24 -31.02 51.53
C ASP A 169 -6.59 -30.34 51.28
N ARG A 170 -6.66 -29.03 51.54
CA ARG A 170 -7.82 -28.18 51.29
C ARG A 170 -7.39 -26.84 50.71
N PRO A 171 -7.10 -26.74 49.44
CA PRO A 171 -6.52 -25.53 48.81
C PRO A 171 -7.55 -24.42 48.60
N VAL A 172 -8.06 -23.84 49.69
CA VAL A 172 -8.97 -22.70 49.65
C VAL A 172 -8.15 -21.43 49.90
N VAL A 173 -8.10 -20.53 48.92
CA VAL A 173 -7.48 -19.21 49.04
C VAL A 173 -8.57 -18.16 49.15
N VAL A 174 -8.64 -17.45 50.28
CA VAL A 174 -9.54 -16.33 50.48
C VAL A 174 -8.73 -15.04 50.36
N PRO A 175 -8.91 -14.28 49.24
CA PRO A 175 -8.22 -13.00 49.07
C PRO A 175 -8.76 -11.96 50.05
N VAL A 176 -7.86 -11.22 50.65
CA VAL A 176 -8.17 -10.03 51.47
C VAL A 176 -7.96 -8.74 50.62
N PRO A 177 -8.41 -7.56 51.09
CA PRO A 177 -8.25 -6.32 50.35
C PRO A 177 -6.82 -6.02 49.87
N GLU A 178 -5.82 -6.38 50.69
CA GLU A 178 -4.39 -6.18 50.42
C GLU A 178 -3.86 -7.05 49.29
N ASP A 179 -4.50 -8.19 49.01
CA ASP A 179 -4.16 -9.09 47.90
C ASP A 179 -4.68 -8.59 46.56
N ARG A 180 -5.64 -7.65 46.57
CA ARG A 180 -6.29 -7.20 45.38
C ARG A 180 -5.31 -6.59 44.40
N ARG A 181 -5.46 -6.95 43.14
CA ARG A 181 -4.70 -6.42 42.01
C ARG A 181 -5.67 -6.06 40.89
N PHE A 182 -5.45 -4.89 40.30
CA PHE A 182 -6.31 -4.33 39.27
C PHE A 182 -5.51 -4.12 38.00
N ARG A 183 -6.11 -4.40 36.86
CA ARG A 183 -5.52 -4.05 35.56
C ARG A 183 -5.46 -2.54 35.45
N SER A 184 -4.35 -2.04 34.95
CA SER A 184 -4.18 -0.62 34.68
C SER A 184 -3.53 -0.46 33.33
N TRP A 185 -3.81 0.62 32.67
CA TRP A 185 -3.08 0.99 31.47
C TRP A 185 -1.71 1.56 31.84
N LYS A 186 -0.77 1.26 31.03
CA LYS A 186 0.51 1.95 30.94
C LYS A 186 0.52 2.64 29.59
N THR A 187 0.72 3.93 29.61
CA THR A 187 0.93 4.68 28.37
C THR A 187 2.37 4.40 27.95
N ASP A 188 2.54 3.52 26.99
CA ASP A 188 3.81 3.33 26.31
C ASP A 188 3.91 4.37 25.20
N ARG A 189 4.99 5.11 25.17
CA ARG A 189 5.31 6.07 24.14
C ARG A 189 6.19 5.34 23.14
N GLU A 190 5.56 4.84 22.06
CA GLU A 190 6.30 4.28 20.94
C GLU A 190 6.83 5.45 20.07
N PRO A 191 8.10 5.45 19.67
CA PRO A 191 8.58 6.41 18.69
C PRO A 191 7.83 6.14 17.39
N VAL A 192 7.26 7.18 16.81
CA VAL A 192 6.60 7.12 15.50
C VAL A 192 7.45 7.93 14.55
N ALA A 193 7.95 7.30 13.52
CA ALA A 193 8.55 8.01 12.41
C ALA A 193 7.43 8.60 11.56
N ASN A 194 7.42 9.90 11.44
CA ASN A 194 6.49 10.61 10.57
C ASN A 194 7.14 10.81 9.21
N ALA A 195 6.33 10.64 8.18
CA ALA A 195 6.73 10.97 6.82
C ALA A 195 5.66 11.79 6.13
N VAL A 196 6.07 12.66 5.25
CA VAL A 196 5.20 13.40 4.34
C VAL A 196 5.60 13.12 2.91
N ILE A 197 4.60 12.85 2.09
CA ILE A 197 4.74 12.79 0.64
C ILE A 197 4.07 14.02 0.05
N VAL A 198 4.76 14.70 -0.84
CA VAL A 198 4.19 15.80 -1.62
C VAL A 198 4.15 15.38 -3.08
N TYR A 199 2.96 15.09 -3.58
CA TYR A 199 2.75 14.81 -5.01
C TYR A 199 2.51 16.10 -5.75
N MET A 200 3.29 16.35 -6.79
CA MET A 200 3.15 17.49 -7.69
C MET A 200 2.86 16.97 -9.10
N MET A 201 1.74 17.37 -9.67
CA MET A 201 1.33 16.97 -11.01
C MET A 201 1.19 18.19 -11.92
N ASP A 202 1.90 18.13 -13.03
CA ASP A 202 1.69 19.04 -14.14
C ASP A 202 0.33 18.79 -14.79
N VAL A 203 -0.49 19.81 -14.88
CA VAL A 203 -1.81 19.76 -15.53
C VAL A 203 -1.87 20.65 -16.76
N SER A 204 -0.71 20.98 -17.33
CA SER A 204 -0.57 21.77 -18.56
C SER A 204 -1.29 21.14 -19.77
N GLY A 205 -1.41 21.92 -20.84
CA GLY A 205 -2.11 21.49 -22.04
C GLY A 205 -1.45 20.33 -22.79
N SER A 206 -0.16 20.13 -22.62
CA SER A 206 0.62 19.02 -23.18
C SER A 206 0.44 17.71 -22.41
N MET A 207 0.02 17.78 -21.14
CA MET A 207 -0.33 16.64 -20.30
C MET A 207 -1.77 16.18 -20.56
N GLY A 208 -1.94 15.23 -21.49
CA GLY A 208 -3.23 14.65 -21.83
C GLY A 208 -3.83 13.75 -20.73
N ASP A 209 -5.02 13.20 -21.01
CA ASP A 209 -5.71 12.33 -20.05
C ASP A 209 -4.90 11.06 -19.71
N GLU A 210 -4.21 10.48 -20.70
CA GLU A 210 -3.37 9.30 -20.51
C GLU A 210 -2.18 9.59 -19.59
N GLN A 211 -1.50 10.73 -19.79
CA GLN A 211 -0.39 11.16 -18.93
C GLN A 211 -0.85 11.37 -17.49
N LYS A 212 -1.99 12.03 -17.32
CA LYS A 212 -2.59 12.23 -15.99
C LYS A 212 -3.01 10.90 -15.32
N GLU A 213 -3.48 9.92 -16.09
CA GLU A 213 -3.76 8.57 -15.57
C GLU A 213 -2.49 7.86 -15.11
N ILE A 214 -1.39 7.96 -15.87
CA ILE A 214 -0.09 7.42 -15.48
C ILE A 214 0.35 8.00 -14.13
N VAL A 215 0.32 9.34 -13.99
CA VAL A 215 0.69 10.01 -12.73
C VAL A 215 -0.18 9.58 -11.57
N ARG A 216 -1.48 9.44 -11.79
CA ARG A 216 -2.43 9.00 -10.75
C ARG A 216 -2.15 7.57 -10.31
N ALA A 217 -1.95 6.66 -11.27
CA ALA A 217 -1.63 5.27 -10.97
C ALA A 217 -0.32 5.17 -10.20
N GLU A 218 0.72 5.85 -10.64
CA GLU A 218 2.02 5.85 -9.98
C GLU A 218 1.96 6.43 -8.56
N SER A 219 1.31 7.59 -8.42
CA SER A 219 1.10 8.22 -7.11
C SER A 219 0.33 7.30 -6.14
N PHE A 220 -0.68 6.57 -6.64
CA PHE A 220 -1.42 5.59 -5.83
C PHE A 220 -0.53 4.46 -5.31
N TRP A 221 0.33 3.90 -6.17
CA TRP A 221 1.19 2.78 -5.79
C TRP A 221 2.32 3.22 -4.86
N ILE A 222 2.92 4.39 -5.09
CA ILE A 222 3.91 4.99 -4.18
C ILE A 222 3.27 5.27 -2.81
N ASP A 223 2.08 5.89 -2.77
CA ASP A 223 1.33 6.15 -1.53
C ASP A 223 1.03 4.85 -0.76
N THR A 224 0.59 3.80 -1.48
CA THR A 224 0.29 2.48 -0.91
C THR A 224 1.52 1.85 -0.26
N TRP A 225 2.66 1.88 -0.95
CA TRP A 225 3.91 1.35 -0.43
C TRP A 225 4.41 2.12 0.80
N LEU A 226 4.51 3.44 0.70
CA LEU A 226 5.05 4.28 1.78
C LEU A 226 4.16 4.23 3.03
N ARG A 227 2.83 4.11 2.88
CA ARG A 227 1.91 3.90 4.01
C ARG A 227 2.17 2.59 4.75
N SER A 228 2.63 1.56 4.08
CA SER A 228 3.00 0.30 4.74
C SER A 228 4.30 0.40 5.54
N GLN A 229 5.16 1.35 5.19
CA GLN A 229 6.45 1.54 5.85
C GLN A 229 6.37 2.50 7.06
N TYR A 230 5.49 3.50 7.01
CA TYR A 230 5.36 4.53 8.04
C TYR A 230 4.00 4.47 8.74
N GLN A 231 4.00 4.55 10.08
CA GLN A 231 2.76 4.58 10.86
C GLN A 231 2.07 5.96 10.82
N GLY A 232 2.82 7.03 10.59
CA GLY A 232 2.33 8.41 10.54
C GLY A 232 2.67 9.07 9.21
N LEU A 233 2.06 8.58 8.10
CA LEU A 233 2.26 9.14 6.78
C LEU A 233 1.19 10.18 6.45
N GLU A 234 1.62 11.39 6.09
CA GLU A 234 0.77 12.41 5.50
C GLU A 234 1.03 12.53 4.00
N SER A 235 -0.02 12.80 3.22
CA SER A 235 0.10 13.02 1.78
C SER A 235 -0.47 14.38 1.44
N ARG A 236 0.29 15.20 0.71
CA ARG A 236 -0.10 16.51 0.20
C ARG A 236 -0.10 16.47 -1.32
N PHE A 237 -0.98 17.21 -1.92
CA PHE A 237 -1.18 17.18 -3.36
C PHE A 237 -1.14 18.58 -3.93
N ILE A 238 -0.28 18.77 -4.92
CA ILE A 238 -0.12 20.02 -5.66
C ILE A 238 -0.41 19.74 -7.12
N VAL A 239 -1.19 20.58 -7.73
CA VAL A 239 -1.31 20.66 -9.19
C VAL A 239 -0.75 21.98 -9.65
N HIS A 240 -0.08 21.98 -10.78
CA HIS A 240 0.46 23.21 -11.35
C HIS A 240 0.24 23.28 -12.87
N ASP A 241 0.01 24.47 -13.30
CA ASP A 241 0.07 24.92 -14.69
C ASP A 241 0.95 26.18 -14.76
N ALA A 242 0.43 27.34 -15.12
CA ALA A 242 1.12 28.62 -14.98
C ALA A 242 1.28 29.05 -13.50
N ALA A 243 0.50 28.46 -12.59
CA ALA A 243 0.57 28.69 -11.15
C ALA A 243 0.29 27.40 -10.39
N ALA A 244 1.00 27.18 -9.29
CA ALA A 244 0.76 26.01 -8.44
C ALA A 244 -0.30 26.30 -7.38
N ARG A 245 -1.05 25.24 -7.02
CA ARG A 245 -1.99 25.27 -5.91
C ARG A 245 -2.05 23.93 -5.20
N GLU A 246 -2.21 23.95 -3.89
CA GLU A 246 -2.54 22.77 -3.13
C GLU A 246 -4.01 22.38 -3.37
N VAL A 247 -4.26 21.10 -3.53
CA VAL A 247 -5.58 20.52 -3.74
C VAL A 247 -5.79 19.35 -2.81
N ASP A 248 -7.04 18.96 -2.61
CA ASP A 248 -7.34 17.72 -1.93
C ASP A 248 -7.07 16.49 -2.81
N ARG A 249 -7.07 15.32 -2.19
CA ARG A 249 -6.85 14.05 -2.88
C ARG A 249 -7.84 13.84 -4.02
N GLU A 250 -9.12 14.13 -3.79
CA GLU A 250 -10.18 13.91 -4.78
C GLU A 250 -9.94 14.77 -6.02
N THR A 251 -9.67 16.04 -5.84
CA THR A 251 -9.33 16.96 -6.92
C THR A 251 -8.09 16.51 -7.68
N PHE A 252 -7.02 16.08 -6.99
CA PHE A 252 -5.80 15.60 -7.65
C PHE A 252 -6.06 14.42 -8.58
N PHE A 253 -6.85 13.44 -8.13
CA PHE A 253 -7.15 12.25 -8.91
C PHE A 253 -8.22 12.45 -10.01
N HIS A 254 -8.93 13.59 -10.04
CA HIS A 254 -10.01 13.82 -10.99
C HIS A 254 -9.87 15.10 -11.84
N THR A 255 -8.83 15.93 -11.58
CA THR A 255 -8.65 17.18 -12.31
C THR A 255 -8.45 16.95 -13.81
N ARG A 256 -9.10 17.81 -14.64
CA ARG A 256 -8.98 17.82 -16.09
C ARG A 256 -8.54 19.19 -16.63
N GLU A 257 -7.95 19.99 -15.75
CA GLU A 257 -7.52 21.33 -16.11
C GLU A 257 -6.39 21.30 -17.12
N SER A 258 -6.22 22.41 -17.82
CA SER A 258 -5.24 22.61 -18.88
C SER A 258 -4.82 24.07 -18.88
N GLY A 259 -3.52 24.35 -18.81
CA GLY A 259 -2.96 25.70 -18.76
C GLY A 259 -1.55 25.75 -19.35
N GLY A 260 -0.80 26.80 -19.04
CA GLY A 260 0.64 26.89 -19.33
C GLY A 260 1.45 26.05 -18.32
N THR A 261 2.78 26.09 -18.42
CA THR A 261 3.65 25.32 -17.52
C THR A 261 4.71 26.19 -16.86
N MET A 262 4.64 26.35 -15.55
CA MET A 262 5.69 26.97 -14.73
C MET A 262 6.11 26.02 -13.61
N ILE A 263 7.18 25.27 -13.80
CA ILE A 263 7.68 24.28 -12.85
C ILE A 263 8.11 24.95 -11.55
N SER A 264 8.74 26.13 -11.62
CA SER A 264 9.19 26.84 -10.41
C SER A 264 8.04 27.17 -9.46
N SER A 265 6.81 27.32 -9.96
CA SER A 265 5.65 27.60 -9.11
C SER A 265 5.32 26.42 -8.19
N ALA A 266 5.42 25.17 -8.69
CA ALA A 266 5.22 23.98 -7.89
C ALA A 266 6.30 23.82 -6.80
N TYR A 267 7.56 24.08 -7.15
CA TYR A 267 8.67 23.98 -6.20
C TYR A 267 8.63 25.05 -5.10
N LYS A 268 8.19 26.27 -5.43
CA LYS A 268 7.97 27.33 -4.43
C LYS A 268 6.88 26.93 -3.45
N LEU A 269 5.73 26.48 -3.95
CA LEU A 269 4.63 26.05 -3.09
C LEU A 269 5.02 24.83 -2.24
N CYS A 270 5.73 23.88 -2.82
CA CYS A 270 6.26 22.72 -2.06
C CYS A 270 7.17 23.19 -0.93
N LEU A 271 8.09 24.11 -1.20
CA LEU A 271 8.99 24.68 -0.19
C LEU A 271 8.23 25.39 0.94
N GLU A 272 7.24 26.23 0.59
CA GLU A 272 6.38 26.93 1.56
C GLU A 272 5.66 25.93 2.46
N LEU A 273 5.06 24.87 1.91
CA LEU A 273 4.40 23.82 2.67
C LEU A 273 5.36 23.08 3.62
N LEU A 274 6.58 22.80 3.15
CA LEU A 274 7.57 22.12 3.98
C LEU A 274 8.07 23.03 5.12
N GLU A 275 8.29 24.31 4.87
CA GLU A 275 8.75 25.26 5.88
C GLU A 275 7.68 25.53 6.94
N GLU A 276 6.42 25.57 6.56
CA GLU A 276 5.32 25.87 7.48
C GLU A 276 4.94 24.67 8.34
N HIS A 277 4.91 23.45 7.76
CA HIS A 277 4.27 22.31 8.41
C HIS A 277 5.21 21.13 8.71
N TYR A 278 6.35 20.99 8.01
CA TYR A 278 7.16 19.77 8.03
C TYR A 278 8.66 20.04 8.26
N PRO A 279 9.05 20.41 9.49
CA PRO A 279 10.47 20.61 9.82
C PRO A 279 11.31 19.38 9.47
N ALA A 280 12.40 19.55 8.74
CA ALA A 280 13.23 18.46 8.21
C ALA A 280 13.94 17.62 9.29
N ASP A 281 14.04 18.12 10.54
CA ASP A 281 14.59 17.38 11.68
C ASP A 281 13.56 16.50 12.39
N GLU A 282 12.26 16.64 12.06
CA GLU A 282 11.15 15.89 12.66
C GLU A 282 10.45 14.99 11.65
N TRP A 283 10.51 15.30 10.36
CA TRP A 283 9.80 14.61 9.30
C TRP A 283 10.75 14.02 8.25
N ASN A 284 10.40 12.83 7.76
CA ASN A 284 10.94 12.31 6.53
C ASN A 284 10.12 12.87 5.36
N VAL A 285 10.77 13.49 4.40
CA VAL A 285 10.11 14.25 3.33
C VAL A 285 10.41 13.63 1.98
N TYR A 286 9.35 13.32 1.22
CA TYR A 286 9.38 12.66 -0.07
C TYR A 286 8.55 13.41 -1.12
N PRO A 287 9.06 14.44 -1.80
CA PRO A 287 8.39 15.05 -2.92
C PRO A 287 8.53 14.21 -4.19
N PHE A 288 7.42 14.05 -4.93
CA PHE A 288 7.39 13.46 -6.25
C PHE A 288 6.75 14.44 -7.22
N HIS A 289 7.47 14.78 -8.28
CA HIS A 289 6.99 15.68 -9.32
C HIS A 289 6.90 14.94 -10.65
N PHE A 290 5.75 15.05 -11.31
CA PHE A 290 5.47 14.42 -12.60
C PHE A 290 5.08 15.49 -13.62
N SER A 291 5.78 15.51 -14.75
CA SER A 291 5.57 16.44 -15.86
C SER A 291 6.05 15.80 -17.16
N ASP A 292 5.64 16.33 -18.29
CA ASP A 292 6.16 15.95 -19.61
C ASP A 292 7.43 16.72 -20.01
N GLY A 293 7.96 17.50 -19.07
CA GLY A 293 9.23 18.20 -19.20
C GLY A 293 9.21 19.46 -20.03
N ASP A 294 8.04 19.93 -20.43
CA ASP A 294 7.91 21.27 -20.96
C ASP A 294 7.93 22.30 -19.83
N ASN A 295 8.58 23.42 -20.08
CA ASN A 295 8.60 24.53 -19.16
C ASN A 295 8.48 25.85 -19.92
N TRP A 296 7.86 26.84 -19.30
CA TRP A 296 7.54 28.14 -19.93
C TRP A 296 8.77 28.82 -20.54
N SER A 297 9.91 28.74 -19.87
CA SER A 297 11.14 29.42 -20.32
C SER A 297 12.40 28.79 -19.74
N VAL A 298 13.53 29.05 -20.39
CA VAL A 298 14.86 28.66 -19.88
C VAL A 298 15.15 29.30 -18.52
N ASP A 299 14.65 30.51 -18.29
CA ASP A 299 14.84 31.20 -17.01
C ASP A 299 14.04 30.53 -15.90
N ASP A 300 12.83 30.03 -16.18
CA ASP A 300 12.05 29.25 -15.21
C ASP A 300 12.69 27.89 -14.93
N THR A 301 13.26 27.24 -15.94
CA THR A 301 14.03 26.00 -15.77
C THR A 301 15.24 26.24 -14.83
N ARG A 302 15.98 27.30 -15.04
CA ARG A 302 17.12 27.67 -14.18
C ARG A 302 16.66 27.96 -12.76
N ALA A 303 15.59 28.75 -12.59
CA ALA A 303 15.02 29.04 -11.27
C ALA A 303 14.52 27.77 -10.54
N SER A 304 13.93 26.82 -11.30
CA SER A 304 13.47 25.53 -10.77
C SER A 304 14.63 24.67 -10.26
N ILE A 305 15.71 24.60 -11.04
CA ILE A 305 16.92 23.86 -10.66
C ILE A 305 17.58 24.50 -9.42
N GLU A 306 17.66 25.83 -9.37
CA GLU A 306 18.22 26.55 -8.23
C GLU A 306 17.40 26.34 -6.95
N LEU A 307 16.06 26.41 -7.05
CA LEU A 307 15.15 26.11 -5.93
C LEU A 307 15.32 24.68 -5.42
N LEU A 308 15.44 23.75 -6.36
CA LEU A 308 15.64 22.35 -6.02
C LEU A 308 16.97 22.12 -5.29
N ASP A 309 18.07 22.62 -5.86
CA ASP A 309 19.42 22.44 -5.32
C ASP A 309 19.60 23.10 -3.95
N GLN A 310 19.27 24.39 -3.87
CA GLN A 310 19.59 25.20 -2.69
C GLN A 310 18.58 25.04 -1.56
N HIS A 311 17.32 24.74 -1.85
CA HIS A 311 16.26 24.82 -0.86
C HIS A 311 15.55 23.48 -0.61
N LEU A 312 15.21 22.71 -1.65
CA LEU A 312 14.46 21.48 -1.48
C LEU A 312 15.34 20.28 -1.14
N LEU A 313 16.37 19.97 -1.94
CA LEU A 313 17.25 18.82 -1.71
C LEU A 313 17.87 18.77 -0.31
N PRO A 314 18.29 19.89 0.31
CA PRO A 314 18.78 19.85 1.70
C PRO A 314 17.77 19.44 2.76
N ARG A 315 16.46 19.53 2.45
CA ARG A 315 15.36 19.27 3.37
C ARG A 315 14.67 17.94 3.17
N VAL A 316 14.94 17.24 2.07
CA VAL A 316 14.23 16.01 1.70
C VAL A 316 15.11 14.78 1.86
N ASN A 317 14.48 13.63 2.05
CA ASN A 317 15.14 12.34 2.06
C ASN A 317 15.37 11.84 0.62
N LEU A 318 14.40 12.12 -0.25
CA LEU A 318 14.45 11.81 -1.68
C LEU A 318 13.52 12.78 -2.40
N PHE A 319 13.94 13.27 -3.56
CA PHE A 319 13.12 14.01 -4.52
C PHE A 319 13.00 13.15 -5.79
N GLY A 320 11.79 12.75 -6.13
CA GLY A 320 11.50 11.99 -7.34
C GLY A 320 11.01 12.91 -8.46
N TYR A 321 11.63 12.84 -9.64
CA TYR A 321 11.12 13.48 -10.84
C TYR A 321 10.76 12.43 -11.89
N GLY A 322 9.47 12.31 -12.20
CA GLY A 322 8.92 11.43 -13.22
C GLY A 322 8.65 12.19 -14.51
N GLN A 323 9.46 11.93 -15.53
CA GLN A 323 9.24 12.43 -16.88
C GLN A 323 8.22 11.54 -17.57
N VAL A 324 7.00 12.04 -17.74
CA VAL A 324 5.94 11.32 -18.48
C VAL A 324 6.04 11.66 -19.95
N GLU A 325 6.14 10.66 -20.83
CA GLU A 325 6.21 10.89 -22.25
C GLU A 325 4.85 11.40 -22.78
N SER A 326 4.89 12.50 -23.48
CA SER A 326 3.73 13.13 -24.13
C SER A 326 4.05 13.38 -25.60
N PRO A 327 3.07 13.25 -26.52
CA PRO A 327 3.27 13.60 -27.94
C PRO A 327 3.68 15.06 -28.17
N TYR A 328 3.43 15.91 -27.18
CA TYR A 328 3.68 17.36 -27.26
C TYR A 328 4.80 17.83 -26.32
N GLY A 329 5.19 16.99 -25.36
CA GLY A 329 6.22 17.32 -24.38
C GLY A 329 7.63 17.22 -24.95
N SER A 330 8.51 18.14 -24.55
CA SER A 330 9.91 18.18 -25.05
C SER A 330 10.82 17.17 -24.33
N GLY A 331 10.47 16.75 -23.12
CA GLY A 331 11.35 15.97 -22.25
C GLY A 331 12.68 16.66 -21.95
N GLN A 332 12.75 17.99 -22.08
CA GLN A 332 14.01 18.70 -21.90
C GLN A 332 14.37 18.85 -20.41
N PHE A 333 13.37 19.05 -19.56
CA PHE A 333 13.64 19.32 -18.14
C PHE A 333 14.36 18.18 -17.41
N VAL A 334 14.06 16.92 -17.74
CA VAL A 334 14.80 15.77 -17.13
C VAL A 334 16.28 15.76 -17.51
N LYS A 335 16.61 16.21 -18.73
CA LYS A 335 18.00 16.29 -19.20
C LYS A 335 18.74 17.39 -18.44
N ASP A 336 18.11 18.57 -18.33
CA ASP A 336 18.66 19.70 -17.59
C ASP A 336 18.85 19.36 -16.11
N LEU A 337 17.90 18.65 -15.49
CA LEU A 337 18.04 18.15 -14.12
C LEU A 337 19.21 17.18 -13.95
N ARG A 338 19.35 16.23 -14.88
CA ARG A 338 20.44 15.24 -14.83
C ARG A 338 21.81 15.87 -15.04
N GLU A 339 21.89 16.86 -15.93
CA GLU A 339 23.12 17.60 -16.17
C GLU A 339 23.54 18.42 -14.93
N ALA A 340 22.59 19.13 -14.33
CA ALA A 340 22.88 20.01 -13.20
C ALA A 340 23.04 19.24 -11.87
N LEU A 341 22.16 18.30 -11.57
CA LEU A 341 21.98 17.71 -10.24
C LEU A 341 22.08 16.18 -10.22
N GLY A 342 22.42 15.53 -11.33
CA GLY A 342 22.48 14.06 -11.40
C GLY A 342 23.52 13.40 -10.49
N HIS A 343 24.38 14.19 -9.88
CA HIS A 343 25.36 13.76 -8.88
C HIS A 343 24.78 13.67 -7.45
N ASP A 344 23.65 14.30 -7.17
CA ASP A 344 23.02 14.25 -5.85
C ASP A 344 22.21 12.97 -5.70
N ALA A 345 22.57 12.13 -4.72
CA ALA A 345 21.94 10.86 -4.45
C ALA A 345 20.46 11.00 -4.00
N ARG A 346 20.04 12.17 -3.56
CA ARG A 346 18.66 12.45 -3.14
C ARG A 346 17.74 12.74 -4.32
N LEU A 347 18.28 13.12 -5.47
CA LEU A 347 17.50 13.28 -6.70
C LEU A 347 17.41 11.95 -7.46
N VAL A 348 16.20 11.50 -7.70
CA VAL A 348 15.92 10.34 -8.55
C VAL A 348 15.05 10.77 -9.71
N THR A 349 15.47 10.46 -10.92
CA THR A 349 14.71 10.76 -12.13
C THR A 349 14.30 9.47 -12.82
N SER A 350 13.07 9.39 -13.29
CA SER A 350 12.57 8.28 -14.09
C SER A 350 11.88 8.78 -15.36
N GLU A 351 11.93 7.99 -16.43
CA GLU A 351 11.25 8.27 -17.69
C GLU A 351 10.15 7.23 -17.90
N ILE A 352 8.91 7.72 -17.96
CA ILE A 352 7.69 6.90 -18.04
C ILE A 352 7.09 7.09 -19.41
N ARG A 353 7.30 6.12 -20.30
CA ARG A 353 6.84 6.21 -21.69
C ARG A 353 5.37 5.94 -21.83
N ASP A 354 4.89 4.97 -21.09
CA ASP A 354 3.52 4.47 -21.12
C ASP A 354 3.12 3.87 -19.76
N LYS A 355 1.93 3.34 -19.68
CA LYS A 355 1.43 2.69 -18.46
C LYS A 355 2.27 1.48 -18.02
N ASP A 356 2.91 0.77 -18.94
CA ASP A 356 3.76 -0.38 -18.62
C ASP A 356 5.09 0.04 -17.96
N GLY A 357 5.52 1.29 -18.20
CA GLY A 357 6.69 1.89 -17.56
C GLY A 357 6.52 2.22 -16.08
N ILE A 358 5.28 2.30 -15.57
CA ILE A 358 5.00 2.70 -14.19
C ILE A 358 5.72 1.80 -13.17
N ALA A 359 5.67 0.48 -13.34
CA ALA A 359 6.30 -0.46 -12.41
C ALA A 359 7.82 -0.27 -12.31
N GLN A 360 8.47 0.04 -13.44
CA GLN A 360 9.89 0.32 -13.47
C GLN A 360 10.20 1.66 -12.79
N SER A 361 9.41 2.68 -13.04
CA SER A 361 9.55 4.00 -12.41
C SER A 361 9.41 3.92 -10.88
N ILE A 362 8.42 3.21 -10.39
CA ILE A 362 8.27 2.96 -8.94
C ILE A 362 9.52 2.29 -8.37
N LYS A 363 10.07 1.30 -9.07
CA LYS A 363 11.33 0.63 -8.66
C LYS A 363 12.51 1.59 -8.64
N GLU A 364 12.61 2.51 -9.59
CA GLU A 364 13.66 3.53 -9.64
C GLU A 364 13.56 4.51 -8.48
N PHE A 365 12.36 5.00 -8.17
CA PHE A 365 12.13 5.93 -7.07
C PHE A 365 12.35 5.28 -5.70
N LEU A 366 11.74 4.13 -5.47
CA LEU A 366 11.72 3.51 -4.15
C LEU A 366 12.92 2.58 -3.92
N GLY A 367 13.55 2.07 -4.99
CA GLY A 367 14.69 1.16 -4.90
C GLY A 367 15.99 1.81 -4.42
N LYS A 368 16.13 3.13 -4.51
CA LYS A 368 17.28 3.90 -4.01
C LYS A 368 17.13 4.39 -2.56
N GLY A 369 15.97 4.19 -1.96
CA GLY A 369 15.71 4.57 -0.56
C GLY A 369 16.47 3.68 0.42
N ARG A 370 17.76 3.92 0.63
CA ARG A 370 18.58 3.35 1.70
C ARG A 370 18.90 4.38 2.75
#